data_82156b16e41b46769a389b54f7518ab8
#
_entry.id   82156b16e41b46769a389b54f7518ab8
#
_cell.length_a   1.000
_cell.length_b   1.000
_cell.length_c   1.000
_cell.angle_alpha   90.00
_cell.angle_beta   90.00
_cell.angle_gamma   90.00
#
_symmetry.space_group_name_H-M   'P 1'
#
loop_
_entity.id
_entity.type
_entity.pdbx_description
1 polymer ?
#
loop_
_entity_poly.entity_id
_entity_poly.type
_entity_poly.pdbx_seq_one_letter_code
_entity_poly.pdbx_strand_id
1 'polypeptide(L)'
;MLLGSIEAGGTKFVCAVGNENYQVQDQTQFPTTTPEETLQRTVDYFKQFDIAALSIASFGPIEIRHSSPKYGYVTTTPKPGWADTDFVGYIKKAFDIPIFWTTDVNGSAYGEYVMATLANEKINSLAYYTIGTGVGAGAIVDGHLIGGIGHPEMGHVLVKRHPDDLDFKGVCPYHGDCLEGLVAGPTFEARLGIKGAEVPIRTRFGTLWLITRRKQPSRRPSRYVQERLCLVVE
;
A
#
# COMPACT_ATOMS: atom_id res chain seq x y z
N MET A 1 -10.41 19.81 14.78
CA MET A 1 -10.41 19.94 13.32
C MET A 1 -10.70 18.57 12.74
N LEU A 2 -11.55 18.48 11.68
CA LEU A 2 -11.80 17.21 11.01
C LEU A 2 -10.88 17.07 9.80
N LEU A 3 -10.37 15.88 9.60
CA LEU A 3 -9.48 15.51 8.48
C LEU A 3 -10.08 14.31 7.75
N GLY A 4 -10.10 14.38 6.42
CA GLY A 4 -10.54 13.28 5.58
C GLY A 4 -9.37 12.41 5.12
N SER A 5 -9.63 11.12 4.94
CA SER A 5 -8.68 10.18 4.31
C SER A 5 -9.38 9.23 3.36
N ILE A 6 -8.72 8.93 2.25
CA ILE A 6 -9.13 7.96 1.25
C ILE A 6 -8.02 6.93 1.08
N GLU A 7 -8.34 5.67 1.33
CA GLU A 7 -7.58 4.53 0.83
C GLU A 7 -8.28 4.03 -0.44
N ALA A 8 -7.74 4.41 -1.58
CA ALA A 8 -8.28 4.06 -2.88
C ALA A 8 -7.60 2.77 -3.35
N GLY A 9 -8.23 1.63 -3.10
CA GLY A 9 -7.79 0.33 -3.59
C GLY A 9 -8.39 -0.03 -4.95
N GLY A 10 -7.73 -0.87 -5.71
CA GLY A 10 -8.25 -1.36 -6.99
C GLY A 10 -9.54 -2.18 -6.88
N THR A 11 -9.89 -2.68 -5.69
CA THR A 11 -11.10 -3.48 -5.42
C THR A 11 -12.15 -2.70 -4.66
N LYS A 12 -11.73 -1.90 -3.69
CA LYS A 12 -12.61 -1.11 -2.82
C LYS A 12 -11.96 0.22 -2.45
N PHE A 13 -12.78 1.23 -2.19
CA PHE A 13 -12.36 2.45 -1.51
C PHE A 13 -12.78 2.37 -0.04
N VAL A 14 -11.91 2.87 0.83
CA VAL A 14 -12.23 3.16 2.23
C VAL A 14 -12.07 4.66 2.44
N CYS A 15 -13.13 5.31 2.89
CA CYS A 15 -13.14 6.73 3.21
C CYS A 15 -13.38 6.89 4.70
N ALA A 16 -12.60 7.73 5.35
CA ALA A 16 -12.74 7.97 6.78
C ALA A 16 -12.59 9.46 7.11
N VAL A 17 -13.24 9.87 8.18
CA VAL A 17 -13.08 11.17 8.80
C VAL A 17 -12.56 10.98 10.23
N GLY A 18 -11.54 11.73 10.59
CA GLY A 18 -10.92 11.66 11.91
C GLY A 18 -10.48 13.04 12.40
N ASN A 19 -9.95 13.08 13.61
CA ASN A 19 -9.42 14.30 14.21
C ASN A 19 -7.88 14.32 14.20
N GLU A 20 -7.31 15.45 14.64
CA GLU A 20 -5.86 15.63 14.76
C GLU A 20 -5.17 14.69 15.78
N ASN A 21 -5.94 13.98 16.59
CA ASN A 21 -5.44 12.95 17.51
C ASN A 21 -5.49 11.53 16.88
N TYR A 22 -5.68 11.45 15.56
CA TYR A 22 -5.78 10.19 14.79
C TYR A 22 -6.95 9.28 15.22
N GLN A 23 -8.00 9.87 15.82
CA GLN A 23 -9.20 9.11 16.19
C GLN A 23 -10.19 9.16 15.03
N VAL A 24 -10.50 8.02 14.46
CA VAL A 24 -11.54 7.88 13.42
C VAL A 24 -12.90 8.14 14.07
N GLN A 25 -13.68 9.05 13.48
CA GLN A 25 -15.01 9.41 13.91
C GLN A 25 -16.11 8.80 13.06
N ASP A 26 -15.86 8.69 11.76
CA ASP A 26 -16.76 8.05 10.81
C ASP A 26 -15.95 7.37 9.70
N GLN A 27 -16.51 6.29 9.15
CA GLN A 27 -15.88 5.53 8.09
C GLN A 27 -16.92 4.86 7.20
N THR A 28 -16.65 4.82 5.90
CA THR A 28 -17.41 4.04 4.94
C THR A 28 -16.49 3.28 4.00
N GLN A 29 -17.00 2.22 3.40
CA GLN A 29 -16.31 1.51 2.32
C GLN A 29 -17.29 1.11 1.21
N PHE A 30 -16.82 1.09 -0.01
CA PHE A 30 -17.60 0.68 -1.17
C PHE A 30 -16.70 0.11 -2.29
N PRO A 31 -17.25 -0.71 -3.19
CA PRO A 31 -16.50 -1.28 -4.31
C PRO A 31 -15.93 -0.19 -5.24
N THR A 32 -14.75 -0.44 -5.78
CA THR A 32 -14.17 0.36 -6.87
C THR A 32 -14.82 -0.08 -8.18
N THR A 33 -15.71 0.74 -8.71
CA THR A 33 -16.41 0.55 -9.98
C THR A 33 -15.82 1.47 -11.06
N THR A 34 -16.61 2.19 -11.84
CA THR A 34 -16.12 3.22 -12.75
C THR A 34 -15.57 4.43 -11.99
N PRO A 35 -14.63 5.20 -12.57
CA PRO A 35 -14.14 6.42 -11.94
C PRO A 35 -15.27 7.38 -11.54
N GLU A 36 -16.20 7.63 -12.44
CA GLU A 36 -17.30 8.58 -12.23
C GLU A 36 -18.15 8.19 -11.03
N GLU A 37 -18.58 6.92 -10.96
CA GLU A 37 -19.42 6.43 -9.86
C GLU A 37 -18.65 6.42 -8.53
N THR A 38 -17.42 5.89 -8.55
CA THR A 38 -16.61 5.75 -7.34
C THR A 38 -16.22 7.12 -6.77
N LEU A 39 -15.78 8.05 -7.61
CA LEU A 39 -15.40 9.40 -7.20
C LEU A 39 -16.61 10.22 -6.77
N GLN A 40 -17.76 10.05 -7.42
CA GLN A 40 -18.99 10.72 -6.97
C GLN A 40 -19.42 10.24 -5.58
N ARG A 41 -19.38 8.94 -5.31
CA ARG A 41 -19.67 8.38 -3.97
C ARG A 41 -18.69 8.90 -2.91
N THR A 42 -17.42 9.05 -3.28
CA THR A 42 -16.40 9.65 -2.42
C THR A 42 -16.74 11.09 -2.07
N VAL A 43 -17.10 11.90 -3.06
CA VAL A 43 -17.51 13.29 -2.86
C VAL A 43 -18.77 13.39 -2.00
N ASP A 44 -19.77 12.55 -2.26
CA ASP A 44 -21.04 12.55 -1.52
C ASP A 44 -20.84 12.18 -0.04
N TYR A 45 -19.90 11.28 0.23
CA TYR A 45 -19.53 10.95 1.61
C TYR A 45 -18.88 12.15 2.33
N PHE A 46 -17.85 12.76 1.74
CA PHE A 46 -17.14 13.86 2.42
C PHE A 46 -17.95 15.15 2.50
N LYS A 47 -18.93 15.40 1.63
CA LYS A 47 -19.85 16.55 1.73
C LYS A 47 -20.70 16.57 3.00
N GLN A 48 -20.78 15.47 3.72
CA GLN A 48 -21.50 15.39 5.00
C GLN A 48 -20.71 15.97 6.17
N PHE A 49 -19.43 16.32 5.96
CA PHE A 49 -18.50 16.74 6.99
C PHE A 49 -17.78 18.04 6.62
N ASP A 50 -17.50 18.88 7.61
CA ASP A 50 -16.66 20.07 7.43
C ASP A 50 -15.19 19.70 7.66
N ILE A 51 -14.58 19.09 6.63
CA ILE A 51 -13.17 18.64 6.67
C ILE A 51 -12.23 19.76 6.25
N ALA A 52 -11.14 19.93 6.98
CA ALA A 52 -10.14 20.98 6.73
C ALA A 52 -9.03 20.57 5.75
N ALA A 53 -8.82 19.28 5.55
CA ALA A 53 -7.87 18.72 4.59
C ALA A 53 -8.26 17.28 4.24
N LEU A 54 -7.77 16.79 3.09
CA LEU A 54 -8.01 15.44 2.61
C LEU A 54 -6.71 14.79 2.18
N SER A 55 -6.46 13.58 2.64
CA SER A 55 -5.36 12.73 2.16
C SER A 55 -5.91 11.61 1.28
N ILE A 56 -5.20 11.31 0.20
CA ILE A 56 -5.54 10.25 -0.75
C ILE A 56 -4.34 9.35 -0.96
N ALA A 57 -4.47 8.10 -0.54
CA ALA A 57 -3.53 7.03 -0.80
C ALA A 57 -4.14 6.09 -1.85
N SER A 58 -3.58 6.04 -3.06
CA SER A 58 -4.24 5.39 -4.21
C SER A 58 -3.42 4.24 -4.78
N PHE A 59 -4.16 3.23 -5.26
CA PHE A 59 -3.60 2.24 -6.17
C PHE A 59 -3.02 2.93 -7.40
N GLY A 60 -2.07 2.29 -8.03
CA GLY A 60 -1.33 2.88 -9.12
C GLY A 60 -1.30 2.06 -10.41
N PRO A 61 -0.38 2.46 -11.29
CA PRO A 61 0.55 3.61 -11.19
C PRO A 61 -0.13 4.97 -11.19
N ILE A 62 0.42 5.92 -10.41
CA ILE A 62 -0.07 7.30 -10.28
C ILE A 62 1.01 8.34 -10.54
N GLU A 63 0.63 9.55 -10.94
CA GLU A 63 1.58 10.66 -11.09
C GLU A 63 1.61 11.51 -9.82
N ILE A 64 2.73 11.46 -9.09
CA ILE A 64 2.92 12.18 -7.82
C ILE A 64 3.82 13.42 -7.94
N ARG A 65 4.45 13.65 -9.09
CA ARG A 65 5.31 14.81 -9.29
C ARG A 65 4.50 16.07 -9.41
N HIS A 66 4.68 17.01 -8.49
CA HIS A 66 3.98 18.29 -8.50
C HIS A 66 4.24 19.14 -9.76
N SER A 67 5.40 18.97 -10.42
CA SER A 67 5.74 19.67 -11.66
C SER A 67 5.11 19.03 -12.91
N SER A 68 4.51 17.86 -12.79
CA SER A 68 3.86 17.18 -13.92
C SER A 68 2.48 17.78 -14.21
N PRO A 69 2.11 17.99 -15.48
CA PRO A 69 0.76 18.40 -15.84
C PRO A 69 -0.30 17.32 -15.50
N LYS A 70 0.14 16.08 -15.25
CA LYS A 70 -0.71 14.98 -14.83
C LYS A 70 -0.63 14.70 -13.32
N TYR A 71 -0.11 15.63 -12.50
CA TYR A 71 -0.16 15.46 -11.04
C TYR A 71 -1.59 15.17 -10.57
N GLY A 72 -1.75 14.09 -9.78
CA GLY A 72 -3.07 13.68 -9.29
C GLY A 72 -3.81 12.69 -10.17
N TYR A 73 -3.19 12.21 -11.25
CA TYR A 73 -3.77 11.21 -12.14
C TYR A 73 -3.41 9.79 -11.71
N VAL A 74 -4.39 8.88 -11.83
CA VAL A 74 -4.10 7.46 -12.06
C VAL A 74 -3.67 7.33 -13.51
N THR A 75 -2.47 6.79 -13.76
CA THR A 75 -1.87 6.76 -15.11
C THR A 75 -2.18 5.44 -15.83
N THR A 76 -1.19 4.61 -16.06
CA THR A 76 -1.35 3.30 -16.71
C THR A 76 -1.67 2.24 -15.66
N THR A 77 -2.93 1.88 -15.50
CA THR A 77 -3.36 0.87 -14.52
C THR A 77 -4.05 -0.29 -15.22
N PRO A 78 -3.90 -1.54 -14.72
CA PRO A 78 -4.68 -2.67 -15.22
C PRO A 78 -6.16 -2.61 -14.82
N LYS A 79 -6.54 -1.71 -13.92
CA LYS A 79 -7.95 -1.52 -13.51
C LYS A 79 -8.76 -0.94 -14.67
N PRO A 80 -9.77 -1.67 -15.19
CA PRO A 80 -10.55 -1.20 -16.33
C PRO A 80 -11.21 0.16 -16.08
N GLY A 81 -11.08 1.07 -17.05
CA GLY A 81 -11.69 2.41 -17.04
C GLY A 81 -10.95 3.44 -16.20
N TRP A 82 -9.93 3.07 -15.42
CA TRP A 82 -9.22 3.99 -14.52
C TRP A 82 -7.95 4.62 -15.12
N ALA A 83 -7.49 4.11 -16.26
CA ALA A 83 -6.33 4.71 -16.93
C ALA A 83 -6.61 6.18 -17.32
N ASP A 84 -5.61 7.04 -17.09
CA ASP A 84 -5.67 8.49 -17.34
C ASP A 84 -6.81 9.23 -16.59
N THR A 85 -7.18 8.75 -15.41
CA THR A 85 -8.21 9.39 -14.57
C THR A 85 -7.61 10.54 -13.76
N ASP A 86 -8.14 11.75 -13.94
CA ASP A 86 -7.82 12.92 -13.10
C ASP A 86 -8.52 12.84 -11.75
N PHE A 87 -7.95 12.08 -10.83
CA PHE A 87 -8.54 11.83 -9.51
C PHE A 87 -8.54 13.11 -8.65
N VAL A 88 -7.37 13.71 -8.48
CA VAL A 88 -7.23 14.90 -7.63
C VAL A 88 -8.02 16.07 -8.18
N GLY A 89 -8.01 16.28 -9.51
CA GLY A 89 -8.80 17.33 -10.13
C GLY A 89 -10.31 17.12 -9.97
N TYR A 90 -10.78 15.86 -10.00
CA TYR A 90 -12.18 15.56 -9.71
C TYR A 90 -12.58 15.98 -8.28
N ILE A 91 -11.76 15.61 -7.29
CA ILE A 91 -12.00 15.95 -5.87
C ILE A 91 -11.92 17.48 -5.65
N LYS A 92 -10.94 18.15 -6.26
CA LYS A 92 -10.77 19.61 -6.17
C LYS A 92 -11.97 20.42 -6.71
N LYS A 93 -12.74 19.88 -7.66
CA LYS A 93 -13.97 20.53 -8.12
C LYS A 93 -15.05 20.59 -7.03
N ALA A 94 -15.00 19.67 -6.06
CA ALA A 94 -15.99 19.60 -5.00
C ALA A 94 -15.53 20.24 -3.68
N PHE A 95 -14.21 20.35 -3.45
CA PHE A 95 -13.62 20.81 -2.19
C PHE A 95 -12.46 21.78 -2.44
N ASP A 96 -12.56 22.97 -1.87
CA ASP A 96 -11.49 23.99 -1.86
C ASP A 96 -10.67 23.87 -0.57
N ILE A 97 -9.99 22.73 -0.39
CA ILE A 97 -9.17 22.40 0.78
C ILE A 97 -7.83 21.79 0.32
N PRO A 98 -6.81 21.78 1.18
CA PRO A 98 -5.56 21.06 0.91
C PRO A 98 -5.82 19.58 0.66
N ILE A 99 -5.25 19.06 -0.46
CA ILE A 99 -5.31 17.64 -0.82
C ILE A 99 -3.90 17.10 -0.91
N PHE A 100 -3.62 16.02 -0.17
CA PHE A 100 -2.37 15.27 -0.20
C PHE A 100 -2.58 13.99 -1.02
N TRP A 101 -1.65 13.70 -1.92
CA TRP A 101 -1.74 12.62 -2.89
C TRP A 101 -0.49 11.74 -2.85
N THR A 102 -0.68 10.44 -2.66
CA THR A 102 0.41 9.45 -2.64
C THR A 102 -0.10 8.06 -3.02
N THR A 103 0.80 7.08 -3.10
CA THR A 103 0.43 5.68 -3.32
C THR A 103 -0.16 5.06 -2.05
N ASP A 104 -0.97 4.01 -2.21
CA ASP A 104 -1.56 3.23 -1.13
C ASP A 104 -0.50 2.68 -0.16
N VAL A 105 0.59 2.11 -0.68
CA VAL A 105 1.70 1.60 0.14
C VAL A 105 2.47 2.70 0.88
N ASN A 106 2.60 3.89 0.30
CA ASN A 106 3.19 5.04 0.99
C ASN A 106 2.27 5.55 2.10
N GLY A 107 0.97 5.59 1.84
CA GLY A 107 -0.03 5.94 2.86
C GLY A 107 0.02 4.97 4.05
N SER A 108 0.08 3.67 3.76
CA SER A 108 0.22 2.63 4.80
C SER A 108 1.54 2.73 5.57
N ALA A 109 2.66 2.94 4.87
CA ALA A 109 3.97 3.13 5.52
C ALA A 109 3.96 4.35 6.44
N TYR A 110 3.34 5.46 6.00
CA TYR A 110 3.25 6.68 6.80
C TYR A 110 2.35 6.47 8.04
N GLY A 111 1.24 5.77 7.88
CA GLY A 111 0.36 5.41 9.00
C GLY A 111 1.10 4.61 10.09
N GLU A 112 1.85 3.58 9.70
CA GLU A 112 2.66 2.78 10.62
C GLU A 112 3.76 3.61 11.31
N TYR A 113 4.41 4.51 10.57
CA TYR A 113 5.41 5.41 11.12
C TYR A 113 4.82 6.36 12.18
N VAL A 114 3.66 6.97 11.89
CA VAL A 114 2.95 7.85 12.82
C VAL A 114 2.54 7.08 14.06
N MET A 115 1.94 5.89 13.93
CA MET A 115 1.52 5.06 15.07
C MET A 115 2.69 4.66 15.95
N ALA A 116 3.83 4.31 15.38
CA ALA A 116 5.05 4.02 16.13
C ALA A 116 5.56 5.26 16.89
N THR A 117 5.52 6.41 16.25
CA THR A 117 5.91 7.69 16.87
C THR A 117 5.00 8.03 18.07
N LEU A 118 3.70 7.84 17.92
CA LEU A 118 2.72 8.02 19.01
C LEU A 118 2.93 7.04 20.16
N ALA A 119 3.42 5.83 19.87
CA ALA A 119 3.82 4.86 20.88
C ALA A 119 5.18 5.16 21.54
N ASN A 120 5.78 6.32 21.24
CA ASN A 120 7.13 6.72 21.67
C ASN A 120 8.25 5.78 21.18
N GLU A 121 8.03 5.06 20.10
CA GLU A 121 9.08 4.30 19.44
C GLU A 121 9.95 5.27 18.62
N LYS A 122 11.27 5.26 18.87
CA LYS A 122 12.22 6.06 18.08
C LYS A 122 12.59 5.27 16.83
N ILE A 123 11.94 5.60 15.73
CA ILE A 123 12.17 4.94 14.43
C ILE A 123 12.76 5.97 13.46
N ASN A 124 13.93 5.68 12.92
CA ASN A 124 14.54 6.51 11.86
C ASN A 124 14.13 6.02 10.47
N SER A 125 13.96 4.72 10.32
CA SER A 125 13.59 4.11 9.03
C SER A 125 12.53 3.04 9.21
N LEU A 126 11.57 3.00 8.28
CA LEU A 126 10.50 2.02 8.23
C LEU A 126 10.33 1.54 6.79
N ALA A 127 10.22 0.24 6.59
CA ALA A 127 9.76 -0.35 5.34
C ALA A 127 8.46 -1.12 5.59
N TYR A 128 7.42 -0.79 4.84
CA TYR A 128 6.13 -1.45 4.85
C TYR A 128 6.00 -2.29 3.58
N TYR A 129 5.65 -3.55 3.72
CA TYR A 129 5.32 -4.43 2.61
C TYR A 129 3.91 -4.96 2.76
N THR A 130 3.12 -4.87 1.70
CA THR A 130 1.84 -5.56 1.56
C THR A 130 2.00 -6.73 0.60
N ILE A 131 1.47 -7.90 0.97
CA ILE A 131 1.53 -9.13 0.17
C ILE A 131 0.11 -9.64 0.02
N GLY A 132 -0.45 -9.39 -1.16
CA GLY A 132 -1.79 -9.80 -1.55
C GLY A 132 -1.78 -10.38 -2.97
N THR A 133 -2.59 -9.87 -3.88
CA THR A 133 -2.56 -10.23 -5.31
C THR A 133 -1.20 -9.97 -5.95
N GLY A 134 -0.52 -8.91 -5.51
CA GLY A 134 0.86 -8.58 -5.84
C GLY A 134 1.68 -8.35 -4.57
N VAL A 135 2.85 -7.72 -4.72
CA VAL A 135 3.67 -7.23 -3.62
C VAL A 135 3.96 -5.75 -3.83
N GLY A 136 3.41 -4.92 -2.96
CA GLY A 136 3.72 -3.50 -2.90
C GLY A 136 4.58 -3.16 -1.69
N ALA A 137 5.30 -2.04 -1.74
CA ALA A 137 6.03 -1.55 -0.58
C ALA A 137 6.16 -0.03 -0.58
N GLY A 138 6.09 0.56 0.62
CA GLY A 138 6.42 1.95 0.90
C GLY A 138 7.51 2.04 1.95
N ALA A 139 8.30 3.10 1.93
CA ALA A 139 9.35 3.26 2.93
C ALA A 139 9.51 4.72 3.35
N ILE A 140 9.97 4.87 4.59
CA ILE A 140 10.27 6.15 5.22
C ILE A 140 11.70 6.12 5.74
N VAL A 141 12.44 7.20 5.52
CA VAL A 141 13.76 7.43 6.09
C VAL A 141 13.77 8.84 6.67
N ASP A 142 14.15 8.98 7.92
CA ASP A 142 14.19 10.25 8.66
C ASP A 142 12.89 11.08 8.53
N GLY A 143 11.74 10.40 8.61
CA GLY A 143 10.42 11.03 8.52
C GLY A 143 9.95 11.35 7.09
N HIS A 144 10.72 11.03 6.05
CA HIS A 144 10.41 11.32 4.67
C HIS A 144 10.10 10.05 3.88
N LEU A 145 9.02 10.09 3.09
CA LEU A 145 8.70 9.00 2.16
C LEU A 145 9.78 8.88 1.08
N ILE A 146 10.22 7.65 0.83
CA ILE A 146 11.12 7.36 -0.30
C ILE A 146 10.27 7.25 -1.58
N GLY A 147 10.73 7.89 -2.67
CA GLY A 147 10.11 7.62 -3.96
C GLY A 147 9.96 8.75 -4.94
N GLY A 148 10.40 9.92 -4.75
CA GLY A 148 10.47 11.12 -5.65
C GLY A 148 9.79 11.03 -7.03
N ILE A 149 10.39 10.41 -8.00
CA ILE A 149 9.90 10.35 -9.39
C ILE A 149 9.02 9.13 -9.65
N GLY A 150 9.10 8.13 -8.82
CA GLY A 150 8.37 6.89 -9.00
C GLY A 150 8.33 6.13 -7.71
N HIS A 151 7.40 5.28 -7.67
CA HIS A 151 7.28 4.23 -6.70
C HIS A 151 8.52 3.31 -6.83
N PRO A 152 9.26 3.00 -5.75
CA PRO A 152 10.51 2.24 -5.86
C PRO A 152 10.32 0.78 -6.28
N GLU A 153 9.08 0.32 -6.50
CA GLU A 153 8.74 -1.04 -6.99
C GLU A 153 9.48 -2.14 -6.22
N MET A 154 9.58 -1.99 -4.89
CA MET A 154 10.33 -2.90 -4.03
C MET A 154 9.76 -4.33 -3.97
N GLY A 155 8.55 -4.55 -4.49
CA GLY A 155 7.98 -5.88 -4.70
C GLY A 155 8.71 -6.68 -5.80
N HIS A 156 9.41 -5.99 -6.71
CA HIS A 156 10.11 -6.63 -7.83
C HIS A 156 11.61 -6.83 -7.60
N VAL A 157 12.09 -6.68 -6.37
CA VAL A 157 13.50 -6.95 -6.03
C VAL A 157 13.82 -8.44 -6.16
N LEU A 158 15.05 -8.74 -6.58
CA LEU A 158 15.56 -10.11 -6.57
C LEU A 158 15.95 -10.49 -5.14
N VAL A 159 15.56 -11.68 -4.74
CA VAL A 159 15.82 -12.20 -3.39
C VAL A 159 16.59 -13.51 -3.44
N LYS A 160 17.35 -13.78 -2.37
CA LYS A 160 18.02 -15.07 -2.23
C LYS A 160 16.98 -16.17 -2.06
N ARG A 161 16.99 -17.14 -2.97
CA ARG A 161 16.04 -18.24 -2.99
C ARG A 161 16.37 -19.29 -1.95
N HIS A 162 15.32 -19.93 -1.42
CA HIS A 162 15.50 -21.09 -0.55
C HIS A 162 15.94 -22.30 -1.38
N PRO A 163 16.86 -23.14 -0.90
CA PRO A 163 17.33 -24.32 -1.63
C PRO A 163 16.22 -25.27 -2.06
N ASP A 164 15.17 -25.42 -1.26
CA ASP A 164 14.03 -26.31 -1.56
C ASP A 164 13.02 -25.70 -2.56
N ASP A 165 13.22 -24.46 -3.03
CA ASP A 165 12.31 -23.75 -3.93
C ASP A 165 12.99 -23.24 -5.22
N LEU A 166 14.14 -23.82 -5.57
CA LEU A 166 14.89 -23.38 -6.77
C LEU A 166 14.21 -23.73 -8.09
N ASP A 167 13.40 -24.77 -8.09
CA ASP A 167 12.72 -25.25 -9.29
C ASP A 167 11.49 -24.41 -9.65
N PHE A 168 10.92 -23.66 -8.72
CA PHE A 168 9.79 -22.78 -8.96
C PHE A 168 10.20 -21.56 -9.77
N LYS A 169 9.56 -21.31 -10.92
CA LYS A 169 9.94 -20.24 -11.85
C LYS A 169 9.40 -18.86 -11.49
N GLY A 170 8.57 -18.80 -10.43
CA GLY A 170 7.85 -17.58 -10.09
C GLY A 170 6.62 -17.31 -10.98
N VAL A 171 5.78 -16.37 -10.56
CA VAL A 171 4.55 -16.01 -11.26
C VAL A 171 4.53 -14.55 -11.74
N CYS A 172 5.58 -13.77 -11.48
CA CYS A 172 5.63 -12.40 -11.95
C CYS A 172 5.74 -12.38 -13.49
N PRO A 173 4.83 -11.68 -14.19
CA PRO A 173 4.83 -11.65 -15.65
C PRO A 173 6.02 -10.90 -16.24
N TYR A 174 6.72 -10.08 -15.46
CA TYR A 174 7.85 -9.25 -15.89
C TYR A 174 9.21 -9.88 -15.55
N HIS A 175 9.34 -10.42 -14.33
CA HIS A 175 10.63 -10.84 -13.77
C HIS A 175 10.68 -12.32 -13.34
N GLY A 176 9.58 -13.07 -13.50
CA GLY A 176 9.51 -14.46 -13.05
C GLY A 176 9.64 -14.58 -11.54
N ASP A 177 10.87 -14.78 -11.06
CA ASP A 177 11.21 -15.12 -9.67
C ASP A 177 11.69 -13.95 -8.79
N CYS A 178 11.26 -12.73 -9.07
CA CYS A 178 11.38 -11.62 -8.12
C CYS A 178 10.56 -11.87 -6.85
N LEU A 179 10.67 -11.01 -5.83
CA LEU A 179 9.95 -11.17 -4.56
C LEU A 179 8.44 -11.38 -4.79
N GLU A 180 7.79 -10.54 -5.60
CA GLU A 180 6.38 -10.71 -5.95
C GLU A 180 6.11 -12.09 -6.57
N GLY A 181 6.91 -12.46 -7.57
CA GLY A 181 6.76 -13.74 -8.27
C GLY A 181 6.93 -14.96 -7.39
N LEU A 182 7.56 -14.81 -6.23
CA LEU A 182 7.80 -15.90 -5.28
C LEU A 182 6.80 -15.97 -4.13
N VAL A 183 6.17 -14.82 -3.73
CA VAL A 183 5.40 -14.78 -2.48
C VAL A 183 3.99 -14.19 -2.61
N ALA A 184 3.61 -13.60 -3.75
CA ALA A 184 2.27 -13.07 -3.97
C ALA A 184 1.18 -14.17 -3.95
N GLY A 185 -0.07 -13.78 -3.72
CA GLY A 185 -1.21 -14.70 -3.64
C GLY A 185 -1.28 -15.75 -4.75
N PRO A 186 -1.10 -15.40 -6.03
CA PRO A 186 -1.10 -16.35 -7.14
C PRO A 186 -0.06 -17.48 -7.04
N THR A 187 1.00 -17.29 -6.25
CA THR A 187 2.04 -18.32 -6.07
C THR A 187 1.53 -19.57 -5.35
N PHE A 188 0.50 -19.41 -4.51
CA PHE A 188 -0.13 -20.55 -3.84
C PHE A 188 -0.81 -21.48 -4.84
N GLU A 189 -1.59 -20.90 -5.75
CA GLU A 189 -2.27 -21.66 -6.79
C GLU A 189 -1.25 -22.31 -7.75
N ALA A 190 -0.21 -21.59 -8.13
CA ALA A 190 0.85 -22.09 -9.00
C ALA A 190 1.67 -23.24 -8.38
N ARG A 191 1.85 -23.26 -7.04
CA ARG A 191 2.60 -24.31 -6.33
C ARG A 191 1.73 -25.46 -5.85
N LEU A 192 0.50 -25.17 -5.40
CA LEU A 192 -0.35 -26.12 -4.67
C LEU A 192 -1.62 -26.49 -5.41
N GLY A 193 -1.97 -25.79 -6.50
CA GLY A 193 -3.24 -25.95 -7.21
C GLY A 193 -4.47 -25.46 -6.47
N ILE A 194 -4.29 -24.74 -5.35
CA ILE A 194 -5.36 -24.16 -4.51
C ILE A 194 -5.10 -22.70 -4.23
N LYS A 195 -6.15 -21.91 -4.06
CA LYS A 195 -6.03 -20.48 -3.74
C LYS A 195 -5.45 -20.26 -2.36
N GLY A 196 -4.70 -19.17 -2.16
CA GLY A 196 -4.05 -18.85 -0.90
C GLY A 196 -5.00 -18.85 0.31
N ALA A 197 -6.24 -18.37 0.15
CA ALA A 197 -7.28 -18.40 1.19
C ALA A 197 -7.70 -19.82 1.62
N GLU A 198 -7.47 -20.82 0.80
CA GLU A 198 -7.83 -22.22 1.05
C GLU A 198 -6.65 -23.01 1.66
N VAL A 199 -5.46 -22.42 1.71
CA VAL A 199 -4.25 -23.09 2.23
C VAL A 199 -4.31 -23.18 3.74
N PRO A 200 -4.33 -24.40 4.34
CA PRO A 200 -4.28 -24.56 5.78
C PRO A 200 -3.03 -23.93 6.40
N ILE A 201 -3.17 -23.17 7.48
CA ILE A 201 -2.09 -22.44 8.16
C ILE A 201 -0.91 -23.34 8.55
N ARG A 202 -1.11 -24.66 8.64
CA ARG A 202 -0.10 -25.67 9.00
C ARG A 202 0.51 -26.43 7.83
N THR A 203 0.31 -25.98 6.59
CA THR A 203 1.00 -26.62 5.45
C THR A 203 2.50 -26.35 5.52
N ARG A 204 3.30 -27.32 5.01
CA ARG A 204 4.76 -27.19 4.95
C ARG A 204 5.20 -25.89 4.26
N PHE A 205 4.41 -25.42 3.28
CA PHE A 205 4.66 -24.17 2.60
C PHE A 205 4.38 -22.95 3.51
N GLY A 206 3.27 -22.93 4.23
CA GLY A 206 2.97 -21.87 5.22
C GLY A 206 4.01 -21.85 6.36
N THR A 207 4.50 -23.03 6.78
CA THR A 207 5.57 -23.15 7.78
C THR A 207 6.91 -22.68 7.23
N LEU A 208 7.24 -22.96 5.99
CA LEU A 208 8.48 -22.48 5.35
C LEU A 208 8.47 -20.95 5.23
N TRP A 209 7.34 -20.40 4.87
CA TRP A 209 7.13 -18.95 4.76
C TRP A 209 7.19 -18.25 6.14
N LEU A 210 6.62 -18.84 7.19
CA LEU A 210 6.73 -18.38 8.58
C LEU A 210 8.16 -18.54 9.14
N ILE A 211 8.90 -19.57 8.74
CA ILE A 211 10.29 -19.80 9.18
C ILE A 211 11.25 -18.81 8.52
N THR A 212 11.07 -18.46 7.26
CA THR A 212 11.84 -17.37 6.64
C THR A 212 11.57 -16.03 7.31
N ARG A 213 10.35 -15.79 7.80
CA ARG A 213 10.01 -14.65 8.66
C ARG A 213 10.69 -14.67 10.02
N ARG A 214 10.77 -15.83 10.69
CA ARG A 214 11.33 -15.98 12.05
C ARG A 214 12.85 -16.10 12.09
N LYS A 215 13.49 -16.50 11.01
CA LYS A 215 14.95 -16.66 10.93
C LYS A 215 15.72 -15.44 10.45
N GLN A 216 15.10 -14.29 10.34
CA GLN A 216 15.91 -13.09 10.46
C GLN A 216 16.35 -13.03 11.92
N PRO A 217 17.65 -13.26 12.23
CA PRO A 217 18.09 -13.14 13.59
C PRO A 217 17.77 -11.73 14.03
N SER A 218 17.17 -11.61 15.21
CA SER A 218 17.18 -10.38 15.96
C SER A 218 18.64 -9.99 16.18
N ARG A 219 19.29 -9.40 15.20
CA ARG A 219 20.46 -8.60 15.46
C ARG A 219 19.95 -7.51 16.37
N ARG A 220 20.38 -7.53 17.62
CA ARG A 220 20.18 -6.42 18.53
C ARG A 220 20.53 -5.18 17.73
N PRO A 221 19.61 -4.19 17.55
CA PRO A 221 19.92 -3.00 16.78
C PRO A 221 21.21 -2.42 17.37
N SER A 222 22.16 -2.15 16.49
CA SER A 222 23.31 -1.34 16.89
C SER A 222 22.74 -0.04 17.45
N ARG A 223 23.33 0.53 18.49
CA ARG A 223 22.81 1.66 19.28
C ARG A 223 22.45 2.93 18.49
N TYR A 224 22.51 2.90 17.16
CA TYR A 224 22.44 4.09 16.31
C TYR A 224 21.36 4.06 15.21
N VAL A 225 20.72 2.93 14.91
CA VAL A 225 19.67 2.87 13.89
C VAL A 225 18.55 1.97 14.40
N GLN A 226 17.38 2.54 14.61
CA GLN A 226 16.13 1.81 14.83
C GLN A 226 15.39 1.68 13.51
N GLU A 227 15.31 0.45 13.01
CA GLU A 227 14.61 0.12 11.78
C GLU A 227 13.39 -0.74 12.10
N ARG A 228 12.28 -0.47 11.43
CA ARG A 228 11.08 -1.28 11.53
C ARG A 228 10.70 -1.83 10.16
N LEU A 229 10.48 -3.14 10.10
CA LEU A 229 9.87 -3.79 8.94
C LEU A 229 8.44 -4.17 9.31
N CYS A 230 7.48 -3.50 8.68
CA CYS A 230 6.07 -3.84 8.77
C CYS A 230 5.70 -4.75 7.58
N LEU A 231 5.20 -5.93 7.88
CA LEU A 231 4.78 -6.88 6.87
C LEU A 231 3.31 -7.22 7.10
N VAL A 232 2.47 -6.83 6.13
CA VAL A 232 1.06 -7.16 6.12
C VAL A 232 0.82 -8.19 5.03
N VAL A 233 0.10 -9.26 5.40
CA VAL A 233 -0.34 -10.32 4.47
C VAL A 233 -1.86 -10.29 4.47
N GLU A 234 -2.45 -10.02 3.33
CA GLU A 234 -3.87 -9.98 3.07
C GLU A 234 -4.43 -11.35 2.64
#